data_92a87200ba1e2f987f31736587d9bfb0
#
_entry.id   92a87200ba1e2f987f31736587d9bfb0
#
_cell.length_a   1.000
_cell.length_b   1.000
_cell.length_c   1.000
_cell.angle_alpha   90.00
_cell.angle_beta   90.00
_cell.angle_gamma   90.00
#
_symmetry.space_group_name_H-M   'P 1'
#
loop_
_entity.id
_entity.type
_entity.pdbx_description
1 polymer ?
#
loop_
_entity_poly.entity_id
_entity_poly.type
_entity_poly.pdbx_seq_one_letter_code
_entity_poly.pdbx_strand_id
1 'polypeptide(L)'
;MTTDEPTRLVSGSGTPLPLVASVSEPKSRLRVLLLGATGTIGLATARALLRNGHEVVCLVRLRQGFGAMPPDTSLSERLAGATLVWGNADEESVWTQPGLAQTHFDALVSCMASRKGSPQDAWRVDHQAHMWALKAAQRAGVRHFVQLSAICVQKPVLAFQHAKLAFEKALIESGMTYSIVRPTAFFKSLSGQLERVKKGQAFLIFGDGQLTACKPISDDDLADFLVGCLDDVARHNQILPIGGPGPAITPLAQGEHLFALLGKPPRFKRVPLGMMDAIVAVLSVLGKFIPAAADKAELARIGRYYASESMLVWDAAAQRYDEQATPSHGSQTLFDAYARWVRGEGAPDRGDHAVF
;
A
#
# COMPACT_ATOMS: atom_id res chain seq x y z
N MET A 1 56.11 -16.80 -61.84
CA MET A 1 55.01 -17.22 -62.69
C MET A 1 54.10 -18.10 -61.87
N THR A 2 53.02 -17.53 -61.38
CA THR A 2 51.76 -18.20 -60.97
C THR A 2 50.75 -17.09 -60.67
N THR A 3 49.73 -17.08 -61.47
CA THR A 3 48.69 -16.09 -61.61
C THR A 3 47.65 -16.27 -60.48
N ASP A 4 47.36 -15.20 -59.71
CA ASP A 4 46.26 -15.07 -58.74
C ASP A 4 44.97 -14.72 -59.49
N GLU A 5 43.96 -15.50 -59.34
CA GLU A 5 42.59 -15.23 -59.78
C GLU A 5 41.72 -14.73 -58.58
N PRO A 6 40.97 -13.63 -58.74
CA PRO A 6 40.17 -13.12 -57.59
C PRO A 6 38.81 -13.79 -57.53
N THR A 7 38.50 -14.34 -56.35
CA THR A 7 37.21 -14.93 -56.02
C THR A 7 36.11 -13.86 -55.93
N ARG A 8 35.06 -14.00 -56.73
CA ARG A 8 33.84 -13.17 -56.71
C ARG A 8 33.02 -13.42 -55.44
N LEU A 9 32.80 -12.37 -54.67
CA LEU A 9 31.80 -12.34 -53.58
C LEU A 9 30.40 -12.21 -54.21
N VAL A 10 29.55 -13.20 -53.93
CA VAL A 10 28.13 -13.19 -54.27
C VAL A 10 27.39 -12.42 -53.15
N SER A 11 26.84 -11.26 -53.49
CA SER A 11 25.95 -10.50 -52.60
C SER A 11 24.59 -11.18 -52.54
N GLY A 12 24.30 -11.84 -51.41
CA GLY A 12 22.98 -12.34 -51.10
C GLY A 12 22.12 -11.21 -50.54
N SER A 13 21.13 -10.75 -51.33
CA SER A 13 20.07 -9.86 -50.86
C SER A 13 19.10 -10.63 -49.95
N GLY A 14 19.36 -10.63 -48.64
CA GLY A 14 18.43 -11.14 -47.67
C GLY A 14 17.31 -10.12 -47.41
N THR A 15 16.11 -10.43 -47.88
CA THR A 15 14.89 -9.70 -47.54
C THR A 15 14.67 -9.79 -46.02
N PRO A 16 14.51 -8.69 -45.27
CA PRO A 16 14.23 -8.77 -43.86
C PRO A 16 12.83 -9.39 -43.65
N LEU A 17 12.79 -10.45 -42.86
CA LEU A 17 11.54 -11.05 -42.40
C LEU A 17 10.74 -9.99 -41.60
N PRO A 18 9.41 -9.88 -41.83
CA PRO A 18 8.59 -8.95 -41.07
C PRO A 18 8.64 -9.32 -39.59
N LEU A 19 8.93 -8.33 -38.72
CA LEU A 19 8.75 -8.42 -37.28
C LEU A 19 7.29 -8.79 -37.03
N VAL A 20 7.04 -10.04 -36.64
CA VAL A 20 5.75 -10.47 -36.12
C VAL A 20 5.58 -9.74 -34.82
N ALA A 21 4.73 -8.70 -34.80
CA ALA A 21 4.29 -8.07 -33.59
C ALA A 21 3.70 -9.18 -32.69
N SER A 22 4.27 -9.37 -31.50
CA SER A 22 3.73 -10.28 -30.52
C SER A 22 2.32 -9.81 -30.17
N VAL A 23 1.32 -10.49 -30.71
CA VAL A 23 -0.07 -10.32 -30.28
C VAL A 23 -0.08 -10.79 -28.83
N SER A 24 -0.15 -9.85 -27.87
CA SER A 24 -0.36 -10.17 -26.48
C SER A 24 -1.68 -10.94 -26.40
N GLU A 25 -1.62 -12.19 -25.90
CA GLU A 25 -2.84 -12.93 -25.62
C GLU A 25 -3.79 -12.09 -24.78
N PRO A 26 -5.10 -12.11 -25.07
CA PRO A 26 -6.06 -11.36 -24.26
C PRO A 26 -5.95 -11.85 -22.82
N LYS A 27 -5.68 -10.93 -21.90
CA LYS A 27 -5.62 -11.22 -20.47
C LYS A 27 -6.90 -11.93 -20.03
N SER A 28 -6.77 -13.06 -19.34
CA SER A 28 -7.94 -13.83 -18.89
C SER A 28 -8.76 -12.99 -17.92
N ARG A 29 -10.08 -12.89 -18.18
CA ARG A 29 -11.01 -12.25 -17.25
C ARG A 29 -11.13 -13.10 -15.99
N LEU A 30 -10.69 -12.56 -14.85
CA LEU A 30 -10.78 -13.22 -13.54
C LEU A 30 -11.96 -12.66 -12.75
N ARG A 31 -12.55 -13.48 -11.88
CA ARG A 31 -13.45 -13.04 -10.82
C ARG A 31 -12.67 -12.87 -9.53
N VAL A 32 -12.55 -11.64 -9.05
CA VAL A 32 -11.69 -11.25 -7.94
C VAL A 32 -12.52 -10.81 -6.73
N LEU A 33 -12.27 -11.42 -5.57
CA LEU A 33 -12.78 -10.94 -4.29
C LEU A 33 -11.82 -9.87 -3.74
N LEU A 34 -12.32 -8.65 -3.54
CA LEU A 34 -11.55 -7.53 -3.00
C LEU A 34 -11.99 -7.20 -1.58
N LEU A 35 -11.02 -7.22 -0.65
CA LEU A 35 -11.18 -6.78 0.74
C LEU A 35 -10.60 -5.38 0.91
N GLY A 36 -11.26 -4.55 1.73
CA GLY A 36 -10.78 -3.21 2.02
C GLY A 36 -11.06 -2.17 0.92
N ALA A 37 -12.02 -2.43 0.01
CA ALA A 37 -12.39 -1.57 -1.12
C ALA A 37 -12.79 -0.13 -0.74
N THR A 38 -13.16 0.14 0.52
CA THR A 38 -13.54 1.47 1.01
C THR A 38 -12.35 2.36 1.40
N GLY A 39 -11.14 1.78 1.50
CA GLY A 39 -9.89 2.53 1.71
C GLY A 39 -9.37 3.14 0.41
N THR A 40 -8.42 4.10 0.50
CA THR A 40 -7.84 4.76 -0.69
C THR A 40 -7.20 3.77 -1.66
N ILE A 41 -6.33 2.90 -1.17
CA ILE A 41 -5.67 1.86 -1.99
C ILE A 41 -6.70 0.85 -2.52
N GLY A 42 -7.63 0.38 -1.66
CA GLY A 42 -8.66 -0.58 -2.10
C GLY A 42 -9.58 -0.03 -3.18
N LEU A 43 -9.96 1.25 -3.09
CA LEU A 43 -10.74 1.93 -4.13
C LEU A 43 -9.97 2.05 -5.45
N ALA A 44 -8.69 2.44 -5.39
CA ALA A 44 -7.82 2.48 -6.57
C ALA A 44 -7.66 1.07 -7.16
N THR A 45 -7.50 0.05 -6.32
CA THR A 45 -7.39 -1.37 -6.74
C THR A 45 -8.69 -1.86 -7.40
N ALA A 46 -9.87 -1.52 -6.85
CA ALA A 46 -11.16 -1.86 -7.49
C ALA A 46 -11.25 -1.28 -8.91
N ARG A 47 -10.89 0.00 -9.06
CA ARG A 47 -10.87 0.67 -10.36
C ARG A 47 -9.84 0.05 -11.32
N ALA A 48 -8.66 -0.30 -10.83
CA ALA A 48 -7.63 -0.94 -11.64
C ALA A 48 -8.07 -2.34 -12.10
N LEU A 49 -8.69 -3.16 -11.25
CA LEU A 49 -9.26 -4.46 -11.60
C LEU A 49 -10.33 -4.32 -12.69
N LEU A 50 -11.26 -3.38 -12.53
CA LEU A 50 -12.33 -3.11 -13.51
C LEU A 50 -11.76 -2.63 -14.86
N ARG A 51 -10.76 -1.73 -14.84
CA ARG A 51 -10.08 -1.27 -16.07
C ARG A 51 -9.39 -2.41 -16.81
N ASN A 52 -8.88 -3.41 -16.10
CA ASN A 52 -8.26 -4.61 -16.70
C ASN A 52 -9.31 -5.68 -17.09
N GLY A 53 -10.62 -5.39 -17.01
CA GLY A 53 -11.69 -6.26 -17.46
C GLY A 53 -12.07 -7.39 -16.50
N HIS A 54 -11.57 -7.38 -15.26
CA HIS A 54 -11.91 -8.38 -14.25
C HIS A 54 -13.32 -8.14 -13.70
N GLU A 55 -13.96 -9.21 -13.23
CA GLU A 55 -15.18 -9.15 -12.42
C GLU A 55 -14.79 -8.94 -10.97
N VAL A 56 -15.29 -7.88 -10.34
CA VAL A 56 -14.88 -7.48 -9.00
C VAL A 56 -16.05 -7.62 -8.03
N VAL A 57 -15.85 -8.40 -6.96
CA VAL A 57 -16.75 -8.49 -5.82
C VAL A 57 -16.08 -7.88 -4.61
N CYS A 58 -16.67 -6.86 -4.02
CA CYS A 58 -16.12 -6.15 -2.87
C CYS A 58 -16.86 -6.54 -1.59
N LEU A 59 -16.14 -7.08 -0.60
CA LEU A 59 -16.68 -7.21 0.75
C LEU A 59 -16.57 -5.86 1.46
N VAL A 60 -17.72 -5.27 1.78
CA VAL A 60 -17.87 -3.93 2.34
C VAL A 60 -18.43 -4.02 3.74
N ARG A 61 -17.76 -3.35 4.67
CA ARG A 61 -18.16 -3.34 6.08
C ARG A 61 -19.48 -2.61 6.30
N LEU A 62 -20.36 -3.25 7.08
CA LEU A 62 -21.55 -2.58 7.62
C LEU A 62 -21.11 -1.48 8.59
N ARG A 63 -21.54 -0.25 8.36
CA ARG A 63 -21.38 0.81 9.38
C ARG A 63 -22.37 0.55 10.52
N GLN A 64 -21.85 0.28 11.71
CA GLN A 64 -22.68 0.26 12.93
C GLN A 64 -22.99 1.71 13.30
N GLY A 65 -24.26 2.10 13.20
CA GLY A 65 -24.81 3.38 13.69
C GLY A 65 -26.32 3.24 13.87
N PHE A 66 -26.88 3.90 14.88
CA PHE A 66 -28.32 3.93 15.16
C PHE A 66 -29.09 4.42 13.92
N GLY A 67 -29.95 3.56 13.38
CA GLY A 67 -30.67 3.76 12.14
C GLY A 67 -29.94 3.15 10.95
N ALA A 68 -30.57 2.19 10.28
CA ALA A 68 -30.13 1.69 8.99
C ALA A 68 -30.09 2.86 8.00
N MET A 69 -28.93 3.52 7.90
CA MET A 69 -28.71 4.43 6.78
C MET A 69 -28.80 3.61 5.50
N PRO A 70 -29.52 4.09 4.49
CA PRO A 70 -29.50 3.47 3.16
C PRO A 70 -28.04 3.31 2.72
N PRO A 71 -27.72 2.29 1.90
CA PRO A 71 -26.38 2.10 1.38
C PRO A 71 -25.88 3.45 0.87
N ASP A 72 -24.70 3.86 1.34
CA ASP A 72 -24.06 5.12 0.98
C ASP A 72 -24.00 5.18 -0.56
N THR A 73 -24.91 5.95 -1.17
CA THR A 73 -25.00 6.08 -2.63
C THR A 73 -23.68 6.52 -3.21
N SER A 74 -22.92 7.32 -2.45
CA SER A 74 -21.56 7.76 -2.81
C SER A 74 -20.58 6.58 -2.90
N LEU A 75 -20.73 5.55 -2.07
CA LEU A 75 -19.88 4.37 -2.14
C LEU A 75 -20.20 3.51 -3.36
N SER A 76 -21.50 3.30 -3.65
CA SER A 76 -21.94 2.57 -4.83
C SER A 76 -21.49 3.27 -6.12
N GLU A 77 -21.53 4.61 -6.16
CA GLU A 77 -20.99 5.39 -7.28
C GLU A 77 -19.47 5.26 -7.40
N ARG A 78 -18.74 5.33 -6.29
CA ARG A 78 -17.26 5.20 -6.27
C ARG A 78 -16.78 3.81 -6.67
N LEU A 79 -17.57 2.77 -6.44
CA LEU A 79 -17.32 1.36 -6.78
C LEU A 79 -18.21 0.90 -7.95
N ALA A 80 -18.68 1.83 -8.80
CA ALA A 80 -19.51 1.49 -9.96
C ALA A 80 -18.83 0.43 -10.84
N GLY A 81 -19.57 -0.61 -11.20
CA GLY A 81 -19.09 -1.78 -11.94
C GLY A 81 -18.63 -2.96 -11.06
N ALA A 82 -18.49 -2.78 -9.75
CA ALA A 82 -18.24 -3.87 -8.82
C ALA A 82 -19.52 -4.37 -8.15
N THR A 83 -19.57 -5.65 -7.83
CA THR A 83 -20.64 -6.23 -6.99
C THR A 83 -20.28 -6.00 -5.52
N LEU A 84 -21.23 -5.49 -4.73
CA LEU A 84 -21.01 -5.24 -3.30
C LEU A 84 -21.67 -6.34 -2.46
N VAL A 85 -20.88 -6.96 -1.58
CA VAL A 85 -21.34 -7.89 -0.53
C VAL A 85 -21.13 -7.22 0.82
N TRP A 86 -22.17 -7.14 1.64
CA TRP A 86 -22.14 -6.43 2.90
C TRP A 86 -21.85 -7.38 4.07
N GLY A 87 -20.86 -7.02 4.89
CA GLY A 87 -20.51 -7.79 6.07
C GLY A 87 -19.15 -7.38 6.67
N ASN A 88 -18.89 -7.81 7.89
CA ASN A 88 -17.64 -7.52 8.58
C ASN A 88 -16.68 -8.70 8.40
N ALA A 89 -15.54 -8.47 7.79
CA ALA A 89 -14.54 -9.52 7.49
C ALA A 89 -13.98 -10.21 8.77
N ASP A 90 -14.10 -9.58 9.93
CA ASP A 90 -13.71 -10.11 11.24
C ASP A 90 -14.81 -10.99 11.90
N GLU A 91 -15.95 -11.19 11.22
CA GLU A 91 -17.02 -12.09 11.65
C GLU A 91 -16.99 -13.37 10.79
N GLU A 92 -16.86 -14.53 11.42
CA GLU A 92 -16.79 -15.82 10.71
C GLU A 92 -18.04 -16.08 9.86
N SER A 93 -19.22 -15.68 10.34
CA SER A 93 -20.52 -15.87 9.68
C SER A 93 -20.60 -15.21 8.29
N VAL A 94 -19.85 -14.13 8.06
CA VAL A 94 -19.80 -13.45 6.75
C VAL A 94 -19.25 -14.36 5.67
N TRP A 95 -18.30 -15.22 6.00
CA TRP A 95 -17.63 -16.10 5.05
C TRP A 95 -18.46 -17.35 4.68
N THR A 96 -19.59 -17.56 5.35
CA THR A 96 -20.53 -18.65 5.08
C THR A 96 -21.80 -18.17 4.35
N GLN A 97 -21.97 -16.85 4.16
CA GLN A 97 -23.15 -16.33 3.45
C GLN A 97 -23.09 -16.62 1.94
N PRO A 98 -24.25 -16.79 1.27
CA PRO A 98 -24.31 -17.23 -0.14
C PRO A 98 -23.49 -16.38 -1.11
N GLY A 99 -23.44 -15.06 -0.92
CA GLY A 99 -22.69 -14.13 -1.78
C GLY A 99 -21.18 -14.33 -1.77
N LEU A 100 -20.63 -15.07 -0.80
CA LEU A 100 -19.22 -15.43 -0.72
C LEU A 100 -19.01 -16.94 -0.81
N ALA A 101 -19.72 -17.73 -0.01
CA ALA A 101 -19.47 -19.17 0.11
C ALA A 101 -19.85 -19.96 -1.15
N GLN A 102 -20.83 -19.50 -1.91
CA GLN A 102 -21.32 -20.17 -3.14
C GLN A 102 -20.78 -19.55 -4.42
N THR A 103 -19.98 -18.50 -4.30
CA THR A 103 -19.38 -17.78 -5.43
C THR A 103 -17.98 -18.30 -5.69
N HIS A 104 -17.70 -18.71 -6.92
CA HIS A 104 -16.35 -19.03 -7.34
C HIS A 104 -15.54 -17.75 -7.53
N PHE A 105 -14.33 -17.72 -6.97
CA PHE A 105 -13.35 -16.65 -7.18
C PHE A 105 -12.04 -17.25 -7.68
N ASP A 106 -11.42 -16.62 -8.67
CA ASP A 106 -10.10 -16.99 -9.18
C ASP A 106 -8.99 -16.48 -8.26
N ALA A 107 -9.17 -15.28 -7.71
CA ALA A 107 -8.21 -14.64 -6.83
C ALA A 107 -8.89 -13.85 -5.69
N LEU A 108 -8.15 -13.65 -4.60
CA LEU A 108 -8.48 -12.75 -3.52
C LEU A 108 -7.40 -11.67 -3.42
N VAL A 109 -7.81 -10.39 -3.44
CA VAL A 109 -6.92 -9.25 -3.21
C VAL A 109 -7.33 -8.57 -1.91
N SER A 110 -6.41 -8.44 -0.96
CA SER A 110 -6.69 -7.76 0.30
C SER A 110 -5.90 -6.46 0.43
N CYS A 111 -6.64 -5.35 0.46
CA CYS A 111 -6.16 -4.02 0.85
C CYS A 111 -6.64 -3.65 2.26
N MET A 112 -7.07 -4.63 3.05
CA MET A 112 -7.61 -4.41 4.39
C MET A 112 -6.49 -4.16 5.39
N ALA A 113 -6.68 -3.18 6.28
CA ALA A 113 -5.78 -2.89 7.39
C ALA A 113 -6.56 -2.33 8.59
N SER A 114 -5.99 -2.48 9.79
CA SER A 114 -6.49 -1.85 11.01
C SER A 114 -6.44 -0.32 10.89
N ARG A 115 -7.39 0.37 11.51
CA ARG A 115 -7.52 1.84 11.42
C ARG A 115 -7.10 2.57 12.68
N LYS A 116 -7.35 1.98 13.83
CA LYS A 116 -7.15 2.65 15.13
C LYS A 116 -5.73 2.55 15.65
N GLY A 117 -4.91 1.64 15.10
CA GLY A 117 -3.54 1.38 15.57
C GLY A 117 -3.47 0.71 16.94
N SER A 118 -4.61 0.47 17.64
CA SER A 118 -4.59 -0.25 18.91
C SER A 118 -4.19 -1.72 18.70
N PRO A 119 -3.51 -2.36 19.68
CA PRO A 119 -3.12 -3.77 19.56
C PRO A 119 -4.30 -4.70 19.28
N GLN A 120 -5.45 -4.46 19.93
CA GLN A 120 -6.64 -5.26 19.73
C GLN A 120 -7.19 -5.12 18.30
N ASP A 121 -7.26 -3.90 17.75
CA ASP A 121 -7.72 -3.67 16.37
C ASP A 121 -6.75 -4.28 15.35
N ALA A 122 -5.45 -4.18 15.60
CA ALA A 122 -4.41 -4.79 14.79
C ALA A 122 -4.56 -6.32 14.70
N TRP A 123 -4.63 -7.03 15.82
CA TRP A 123 -4.79 -8.47 15.82
C TRP A 123 -6.14 -8.93 15.25
N ARG A 124 -7.21 -8.17 15.48
CA ARG A 124 -8.53 -8.46 14.94
C ARG A 124 -8.58 -8.33 13.43
N VAL A 125 -8.01 -7.23 12.88
CA VAL A 125 -8.12 -6.91 11.44
C VAL A 125 -6.94 -7.45 10.65
N ASP A 126 -5.69 -7.13 11.05
CA ASP A 126 -4.49 -7.49 10.28
C ASP A 126 -4.14 -8.99 10.39
N HIS A 127 -4.68 -9.69 11.41
CA HIS A 127 -4.49 -11.13 11.55
C HIS A 127 -5.81 -11.90 11.44
N GLN A 128 -6.73 -11.80 12.44
CA GLN A 128 -7.89 -12.70 12.54
C GLN A 128 -8.82 -12.63 11.34
N ALA A 129 -9.18 -11.42 10.87
CA ALA A 129 -10.03 -11.26 9.70
C ALA A 129 -9.39 -11.84 8.43
N HIS A 130 -8.07 -11.70 8.28
CA HIS A 130 -7.33 -12.31 7.18
C HIS A 130 -7.26 -13.85 7.30
N MET A 131 -7.18 -14.40 8.52
CA MET A 131 -7.25 -15.85 8.74
C MET A 131 -8.61 -16.42 8.32
N TRP A 132 -9.72 -15.71 8.59
CA TRP A 132 -11.04 -16.10 8.08
C TRP A 132 -11.08 -16.05 6.55
N ALA A 133 -10.54 -14.97 5.95
CA ALA A 133 -10.44 -14.83 4.50
C ALA A 133 -9.62 -15.95 3.86
N LEU A 134 -8.48 -16.30 4.45
CA LEU A 134 -7.62 -17.37 3.97
C LEU A 134 -8.33 -18.73 4.00
N LYS A 135 -8.97 -19.08 5.12
CA LYS A 135 -9.75 -20.32 5.25
C LYS A 135 -10.91 -20.39 4.26
N ALA A 136 -11.59 -19.25 4.04
CA ALA A 136 -12.67 -19.17 3.07
C ALA A 136 -12.15 -19.34 1.63
N ALA A 137 -11.04 -18.67 1.30
CA ALA A 137 -10.38 -18.79 0.01
C ALA A 137 -9.95 -20.24 -0.30
N GLN A 138 -9.34 -20.93 0.68
CA GLN A 138 -8.95 -22.34 0.53
C GLN A 138 -10.18 -23.25 0.27
N ARG A 139 -11.27 -23.06 1.05
CA ARG A 139 -12.50 -23.83 0.87
C ARG A 139 -13.17 -23.61 -0.49
N ALA A 140 -13.10 -22.36 -0.99
CA ALA A 140 -13.66 -21.97 -2.29
C ALA A 140 -12.75 -22.32 -3.49
N GLY A 141 -11.56 -22.86 -3.26
CA GLY A 141 -10.60 -23.19 -4.33
C GLY A 141 -9.99 -21.98 -5.01
N VAL A 142 -9.91 -20.84 -4.31
CA VAL A 142 -9.22 -19.64 -4.80
C VAL A 142 -7.74 -19.97 -5.05
N ARG A 143 -7.24 -19.62 -6.23
CA ARG A 143 -5.89 -20.02 -6.64
C ARG A 143 -4.80 -19.07 -6.17
N HIS A 144 -5.10 -17.77 -6.04
CA HIS A 144 -4.10 -16.76 -5.75
C HIS A 144 -4.58 -15.75 -4.70
N PHE A 145 -3.77 -15.50 -3.68
CA PHE A 145 -4.02 -14.49 -2.64
C PHE A 145 -2.99 -13.36 -2.76
N VAL A 146 -3.43 -12.16 -3.13
CA VAL A 146 -2.59 -10.95 -3.16
C VAL A 146 -2.83 -10.16 -1.88
N GLN A 147 -1.79 -10.02 -1.05
CA GLN A 147 -1.85 -9.33 0.25
C GLN A 147 -1.13 -8.00 0.21
N LEU A 148 -1.83 -6.93 0.51
CA LEU A 148 -1.22 -5.63 0.81
C LEU A 148 -0.73 -5.63 2.26
N SER A 149 0.57 -5.72 2.44
CA SER A 149 1.25 -5.60 3.73
C SER A 149 1.88 -4.20 3.89
N ALA A 150 3.05 -4.09 4.49
CA ALA A 150 3.78 -2.84 4.66
C ALA A 150 5.29 -3.11 4.80
N ILE A 151 6.14 -2.24 4.25
CA ILE A 151 7.60 -2.42 4.35
C ILE A 151 8.11 -2.35 5.78
N CYS A 152 7.44 -1.61 6.65
CA CYS A 152 7.84 -1.43 8.05
C CYS A 152 7.80 -2.73 8.89
N VAL A 153 7.21 -3.83 8.38
CA VAL A 153 7.23 -5.13 9.09
C VAL A 153 8.62 -5.78 9.13
N GLN A 154 9.59 -5.30 8.34
CA GLN A 154 10.96 -5.82 8.34
C GLN A 154 11.73 -5.54 9.64
N LYS A 155 11.27 -4.54 10.45
CA LYS A 155 11.78 -4.24 11.82
C LYS A 155 10.59 -4.12 12.77
N PRO A 156 9.95 -5.24 13.16
CA PRO A 156 8.71 -5.21 13.90
C PRO A 156 8.93 -4.89 15.38
N VAL A 157 8.27 -3.84 15.85
CA VAL A 157 8.23 -3.41 17.26
C VAL A 157 6.80 -3.00 17.70
N LEU A 158 5.86 -2.95 16.75
CA LEU A 158 4.48 -2.49 16.95
C LEU A 158 3.50 -3.65 16.77
N ALA A 159 2.37 -3.60 17.47
CA ALA A 159 1.37 -4.66 17.44
C ALA A 159 0.89 -4.98 16.01
N PHE A 160 0.62 -3.97 15.18
CA PHE A 160 0.14 -4.20 13.81
C PHE A 160 1.20 -4.85 12.90
N GLN A 161 2.49 -4.59 13.14
CA GLN A 161 3.58 -5.22 12.41
C GLN A 161 3.66 -6.73 12.72
N HIS A 162 3.55 -7.08 14.00
CA HIS A 162 3.51 -8.48 14.43
C HIS A 162 2.25 -9.20 13.92
N ALA A 163 1.09 -8.55 13.94
CA ALA A 163 -0.16 -9.11 13.42
C ALA A 163 -0.06 -9.39 11.91
N LYS A 164 0.49 -8.44 11.13
CA LYS A 164 0.74 -8.64 9.69
C LYS A 164 1.70 -9.79 9.43
N LEU A 165 2.84 -9.84 10.13
CA LEU A 165 3.82 -10.92 9.98
C LEU A 165 3.26 -12.29 10.34
N ALA A 166 2.40 -12.37 11.37
CA ALA A 166 1.73 -13.61 11.74
C ALA A 166 0.80 -14.09 10.62
N PHE A 167 0.08 -13.18 9.96
CA PHE A 167 -0.74 -13.53 8.81
C PHE A 167 0.11 -13.86 7.57
N GLU A 168 1.15 -13.07 7.26
CA GLU A 168 2.06 -13.41 6.14
C GLU A 168 2.63 -14.81 6.28
N LYS A 169 3.07 -15.19 7.49
CA LYS A 169 3.53 -16.55 7.78
C LYS A 169 2.45 -17.59 7.50
N ALA A 170 1.23 -17.38 8.01
CA ALA A 170 0.13 -18.31 7.79
C ALA A 170 -0.24 -18.44 6.29
N LEU A 171 -0.18 -17.34 5.54
CA LEU A 171 -0.43 -17.36 4.11
C LEU A 171 0.66 -18.15 3.35
N ILE A 172 1.93 -17.95 3.68
CA ILE A 172 3.05 -18.70 3.09
C ILE A 172 2.91 -20.21 3.39
N GLU A 173 2.60 -20.56 4.63
CA GLU A 173 2.45 -21.95 5.08
C GLU A 173 1.15 -22.61 4.56
N SER A 174 0.22 -21.86 4.02
CA SER A 174 -1.08 -22.36 3.54
C SER A 174 -1.01 -23.20 2.28
N GLY A 175 0.09 -23.14 1.53
CA GLY A 175 0.26 -23.79 0.23
C GLY A 175 -0.48 -23.13 -0.93
N MET A 176 -1.20 -22.01 -0.70
CA MET A 176 -1.80 -21.22 -1.77
C MET A 176 -0.73 -20.40 -2.51
N THR A 177 -0.93 -20.16 -3.80
CA THR A 177 -0.14 -19.13 -4.50
C THR A 177 -0.40 -17.78 -3.84
N TYR A 178 0.66 -17.05 -3.52
CA TYR A 178 0.54 -15.73 -2.88
C TYR A 178 1.43 -14.68 -3.55
N SER A 179 1.06 -13.40 -3.36
CA SER A 179 1.92 -12.24 -3.58
C SER A 179 1.78 -11.31 -2.39
N ILE A 180 2.82 -11.16 -1.58
CA ILE A 180 2.82 -10.29 -0.40
C ILE A 180 3.50 -8.99 -0.77
N VAL A 181 2.71 -7.93 -1.01
CA VAL A 181 3.21 -6.62 -1.42
C VAL A 181 3.48 -5.78 -0.17
N ARG A 182 4.73 -5.33 -0.01
CA ARG A 182 5.18 -4.47 1.11
C ARG A 182 5.54 -3.08 0.60
N PRO A 183 4.54 -2.19 0.43
CA PRO A 183 4.80 -0.83 -0.05
C PRO A 183 5.52 0.02 0.97
N THR A 184 6.18 1.04 0.46
CA THR A 184 6.78 2.14 1.22
C THR A 184 5.69 3.11 1.72
N ALA A 185 5.98 4.41 1.81
CA ALA A 185 5.01 5.41 2.26
C ALA A 185 3.99 5.77 1.16
N PHE A 186 2.74 6.01 1.55
CA PHE A 186 1.69 6.46 0.65
C PHE A 186 1.66 8.00 0.58
N PHE A 187 1.29 8.56 -0.57
CA PHE A 187 1.15 10.02 -0.73
C PHE A 187 0.21 10.63 0.32
N LYS A 188 -0.92 9.96 0.60
CA LYS A 188 -1.87 10.39 1.62
C LYS A 188 -1.23 10.55 3.00
N SER A 189 -0.36 9.62 3.39
CA SER A 189 0.32 9.67 4.69
C SER A 189 1.27 10.86 4.81
N LEU A 190 1.82 11.33 3.69
CA LEU A 190 2.76 12.45 3.62
C LEU A 190 2.08 13.80 3.37
N SER A 191 0.76 13.85 3.17
CA SER A 191 0.01 15.10 2.95
C SER A 191 -0.25 15.90 4.24
N GLY A 192 0.09 15.35 5.41
CA GLY A 192 -0.31 15.84 6.72
C GLY A 192 0.06 17.28 7.02
N GLN A 193 1.16 17.75 6.47
CA GLN A 193 1.65 19.10 6.75
C GLN A 193 1.28 20.14 5.69
N LEU A 194 0.63 19.73 4.59
CA LEU A 194 0.24 20.61 3.51
C LEU A 194 -0.58 21.83 3.99
N GLU A 195 -1.67 21.58 4.68
CA GLU A 195 -2.56 22.65 5.17
C GLU A 195 -1.89 23.51 6.24
N ARG A 196 -0.99 22.92 7.03
CA ARG A 196 -0.19 23.65 7.99
C ARG A 196 0.70 24.68 7.31
N VAL A 197 1.41 24.28 6.25
CA VAL A 197 2.31 25.15 5.49
C VAL A 197 1.52 26.18 4.65
N LYS A 198 0.39 25.80 4.07
CA LYS A 198 -0.54 26.75 3.40
C LYS A 198 -0.93 27.89 4.33
N LYS A 199 -1.24 27.59 5.60
CA LYS A 199 -1.57 28.59 6.64
C LYS A 199 -0.35 29.36 7.16
N GLY A 200 0.84 29.23 6.54
CA GLY A 200 2.07 29.95 6.93
C GLY A 200 2.76 29.42 8.18
N GLN A 201 2.36 28.25 8.68
CA GLN A 201 2.99 27.60 9.82
C GLN A 201 4.25 26.86 9.40
N ALA A 202 5.18 26.63 10.36
CA ALA A 202 6.40 25.89 10.11
C ALA A 202 6.11 24.40 9.82
N PHE A 203 6.85 23.78 8.90
CA PHE A 203 6.86 22.34 8.67
C PHE A 203 7.54 21.64 9.85
N LEU A 204 6.92 20.58 10.40
CA LEU A 204 7.48 19.84 11.53
C LEU A 204 8.43 18.77 11.02
N ILE A 205 9.64 18.74 11.56
CA ILE A 205 10.63 17.69 11.30
C ILE A 205 11.14 17.11 12.61
N PHE A 206 11.43 15.81 12.61
CA PHE A 206 12.08 15.14 13.73
C PHE A 206 13.59 15.20 13.54
N GLY A 207 14.31 15.54 14.63
CA GLY A 207 15.76 15.75 14.56
C GLY A 207 16.12 16.86 13.56
N ASP A 208 16.99 16.53 12.61
CA ASP A 208 17.40 17.42 11.52
C ASP A 208 16.52 17.31 10.26
N GLY A 209 15.57 16.37 10.24
CA GLY A 209 14.71 16.06 9.10
C GLY A 209 15.35 15.15 8.06
N GLN A 210 16.51 14.57 8.34
CA GLN A 210 17.25 13.64 7.48
C GLN A 210 17.36 12.23 8.06
N LEU A 211 16.82 12.01 9.26
CA LEU A 211 16.90 10.71 9.96
C LEU A 211 16.20 9.58 9.21
N THR A 212 15.18 9.90 8.43
CA THR A 212 14.37 8.94 7.69
C THR A 212 14.23 9.33 6.25
N ALA A 213 14.03 8.33 5.39
CA ALA A 213 13.73 8.54 3.99
C ALA A 213 12.71 7.50 3.50
N CYS A 214 12.02 7.81 2.41
CA CYS A 214 11.08 6.90 1.76
C CYS A 214 11.04 7.16 0.24
N LYS A 215 10.60 6.16 -0.53
CA LYS A 215 10.22 6.27 -1.95
C LYS A 215 8.70 6.24 -2.04
N PRO A 216 8.00 7.37 -1.89
CA PRO A 216 6.54 7.38 -1.82
C PRO A 216 5.91 6.82 -3.08
N ILE A 217 4.82 6.05 -2.93
CA ILE A 217 4.06 5.48 -4.05
C ILE A 217 2.64 6.05 -4.06
N SER A 218 2.11 6.34 -5.26
CA SER A 218 0.73 6.77 -5.42
C SER A 218 -0.25 5.62 -5.22
N ASP A 219 -1.50 5.96 -4.90
CA ASP A 219 -2.57 4.96 -4.73
C ASP A 219 -2.81 4.19 -6.05
N ASP A 220 -2.76 4.89 -7.19
CA ASP A 220 -2.99 4.30 -8.51
C ASP A 220 -1.82 3.42 -8.96
N ASP A 221 -0.57 3.88 -8.83
CA ASP A 221 0.60 3.06 -9.18
C ASP A 221 0.68 1.79 -8.31
N LEU A 222 0.34 1.89 -7.02
CA LEU A 222 0.29 0.73 -6.15
C LEU A 222 -0.86 -0.23 -6.53
N ALA A 223 -2.02 0.31 -6.91
CA ALA A 223 -3.14 -0.49 -7.39
C ALA A 223 -2.79 -1.26 -8.67
N ASP A 224 -2.13 -0.60 -9.62
CA ASP A 224 -1.67 -1.24 -10.86
C ASP A 224 -0.61 -2.32 -10.56
N PHE A 225 0.27 -2.10 -9.58
CA PHE A 225 1.21 -3.14 -9.12
C PHE A 225 0.49 -4.35 -8.52
N LEU A 226 -0.51 -4.13 -7.65
CA LEU A 226 -1.30 -5.20 -7.02
C LEU A 226 -2.06 -6.02 -8.06
N VAL A 227 -2.70 -5.36 -9.04
CA VAL A 227 -3.40 -6.04 -10.13
C VAL A 227 -2.42 -6.80 -11.02
N GLY A 228 -1.26 -6.22 -11.31
CA GLY A 228 -0.20 -6.90 -12.06
C GLY A 228 0.32 -8.18 -11.41
N CYS A 229 0.14 -8.36 -10.09
CA CYS A 229 0.47 -9.62 -9.41
C CYS A 229 -0.41 -10.80 -9.89
N LEU A 230 -1.61 -10.53 -10.42
CA LEU A 230 -2.52 -11.59 -10.87
C LEU A 230 -2.00 -12.29 -12.14
N ASP A 231 -1.31 -11.56 -13.00
CA ASP A 231 -0.87 -12.03 -14.33
C ASP A 231 0.65 -12.36 -14.37
N ASP A 232 1.45 -11.72 -13.54
CA ASP A 232 2.91 -11.83 -13.54
C ASP A 232 3.39 -12.98 -12.64
N VAL A 233 3.67 -14.13 -13.24
CA VAL A 233 4.14 -15.34 -12.54
C VAL A 233 5.42 -15.08 -11.73
N ALA A 234 6.28 -14.13 -12.15
CA ALA A 234 7.48 -13.77 -11.42
C ALA A 234 7.18 -13.15 -10.04
N ARG A 235 5.96 -12.67 -9.84
CA ARG A 235 5.49 -12.13 -8.55
C ARG A 235 4.78 -13.16 -7.67
N HIS A 236 4.59 -14.38 -8.17
CA HIS A 236 3.94 -15.46 -7.42
C HIS A 236 4.91 -16.05 -6.38
N ASN A 237 4.39 -16.35 -5.21
CA ASN A 237 5.12 -16.87 -4.05
C ASN A 237 6.29 -15.99 -3.63
N GLN A 238 6.09 -14.67 -3.74
CA GLN A 238 7.10 -13.66 -3.44
C GLN A 238 6.61 -12.67 -2.37
N ILE A 239 7.59 -12.18 -1.60
CA ILE A 239 7.45 -10.98 -0.77
C ILE A 239 8.04 -9.83 -1.58
N LEU A 240 7.23 -8.83 -1.89
CA LEU A 240 7.50 -7.79 -2.88
C LEU A 240 7.57 -6.41 -2.21
N PRO A 241 8.75 -5.97 -1.75
CA PRO A 241 8.92 -4.57 -1.37
C PRO A 241 8.74 -3.70 -2.61
N ILE A 242 8.07 -2.54 -2.48
CA ILE A 242 7.81 -1.64 -3.60
C ILE A 242 7.67 -0.19 -3.17
N GLY A 243 8.34 0.72 -3.87
CA GLY A 243 8.21 2.15 -3.75
C GLY A 243 7.76 2.81 -5.05
N GLY A 244 7.51 4.10 -5.00
CA GLY A 244 7.23 4.92 -6.17
C GLY A 244 8.49 5.31 -6.94
N PRO A 245 8.33 6.03 -8.06
CA PRO A 245 9.44 6.46 -8.91
C PRO A 245 10.28 7.56 -8.24
N GLY A 246 11.49 7.71 -8.75
CA GLY A 246 12.46 8.72 -8.31
C GLY A 246 13.29 8.30 -7.09
N PRO A 247 14.14 9.23 -6.59
CA PRO A 247 14.99 9.00 -5.44
C PRO A 247 14.20 8.97 -4.14
N ALA A 248 14.81 8.40 -3.08
CA ALA A 248 14.26 8.48 -1.74
C ALA A 248 14.26 9.94 -1.26
N ILE A 249 13.16 10.34 -0.60
CA ILE A 249 12.98 11.70 -0.11
C ILE A 249 12.90 11.73 1.42
N THR A 250 13.56 12.73 2.01
CA THR A 250 13.55 12.98 3.45
C THR A 250 12.43 13.96 3.85
N PRO A 251 12.02 14.01 5.13
CA PRO A 251 11.11 15.04 5.62
C PRO A 251 11.59 16.49 5.36
N LEU A 252 12.90 16.71 5.42
CA LEU A 252 13.47 18.02 5.08
C LEU A 252 13.22 18.38 3.63
N ALA A 253 13.56 17.49 2.68
CA ALA A 253 13.33 17.69 1.25
C ALA A 253 11.85 17.88 0.91
N GLN A 254 10.93 17.15 1.58
CA GLN A 254 9.49 17.34 1.43
C GLN A 254 9.04 18.75 1.82
N GLY A 255 9.54 19.25 2.96
CA GLY A 255 9.24 20.60 3.44
C GLY A 255 9.78 21.67 2.51
N GLU A 256 11.05 21.57 2.10
CA GLU A 256 11.69 22.50 1.17
C GLU A 256 10.92 22.62 -0.14
N HIS A 257 10.56 21.47 -0.73
CA HIS A 257 9.79 21.44 -1.98
C HIS A 257 8.40 22.06 -1.81
N LEU A 258 7.72 21.79 -0.69
CA LEU A 258 6.39 22.35 -0.43
C LEU A 258 6.43 23.86 -0.25
N PHE A 259 7.45 24.40 0.45
CA PHE A 259 7.64 25.85 0.57
C PHE A 259 7.96 26.50 -0.78
N ALA A 260 8.78 25.85 -1.61
CA ALA A 260 9.08 26.33 -2.96
C ALA A 260 7.84 26.41 -3.84
N LEU A 261 6.97 25.39 -3.82
CA LEU A 261 5.68 25.38 -4.54
C LEU A 261 4.74 26.52 -4.10
N LEU A 262 4.83 26.93 -2.83
CA LEU A 262 4.01 28.01 -2.28
C LEU A 262 4.65 29.40 -2.43
N GLY A 263 5.85 29.50 -2.99
CA GLY A 263 6.60 30.76 -3.09
C GLY A 263 6.95 31.36 -1.72
N LYS A 264 7.14 30.51 -0.69
CA LYS A 264 7.41 30.95 0.68
C LYS A 264 8.82 30.54 1.12
N PRO A 265 9.48 31.33 1.97
CA PRO A 265 10.76 30.92 2.55
C PRO A 265 10.56 29.71 3.46
N PRO A 266 11.49 28.72 3.41
CA PRO A 266 11.40 27.52 4.25
C PRO A 266 11.41 27.84 5.75
N ARG A 267 10.47 27.27 6.49
CA ARG A 267 10.34 27.43 7.94
C ARG A 267 10.12 26.06 8.58
N PHE A 268 11.09 25.60 9.37
CA PHE A 268 11.03 24.31 10.04
C PHE A 268 10.95 24.45 11.56
N LYS A 269 10.11 23.60 12.17
CA LYS A 269 10.10 23.41 13.62
C LYS A 269 10.64 22.02 13.92
N ARG A 270 11.81 21.97 14.53
CA ARG A 270 12.47 20.72 14.93
C ARG A 270 11.85 20.17 16.19
N VAL A 271 11.54 18.88 16.19
CA VAL A 271 10.99 18.14 17.32
C VAL A 271 12.02 17.11 17.75
N PRO A 272 12.57 17.20 18.97
CA PRO A 272 13.52 16.20 19.46
C PRO A 272 12.83 14.83 19.61
N LEU A 273 13.51 13.74 19.21
CA LEU A 273 12.99 12.38 19.38
C LEU A 273 12.72 12.04 20.85
N GLY A 274 13.57 12.50 21.77
CA GLY A 274 13.37 12.30 23.22
C GLY A 274 12.05 12.86 23.76
N MET A 275 11.46 13.89 23.10
CA MET A 275 10.13 14.35 23.46
C MET A 275 9.06 13.30 23.12
N MET A 276 9.20 12.60 22.01
CA MET A 276 8.31 11.50 21.65
C MET A 276 8.47 10.32 22.63
N ASP A 277 9.72 10.02 23.01
CA ASP A 277 10.01 8.96 24.00
C ASP A 277 9.35 9.28 25.36
N ALA A 278 9.41 10.53 25.81
CA ALA A 278 8.74 10.98 27.02
C ALA A 278 7.20 10.86 26.92
N ILE A 279 6.61 11.27 25.80
CA ILE A 279 5.15 11.13 25.57
C ILE A 279 4.75 9.65 25.61
N VAL A 280 5.49 8.77 24.92
CA VAL A 280 5.25 7.32 24.93
C VAL A 280 5.34 6.77 26.37
N ALA A 281 6.35 7.14 27.13
CA ALA A 281 6.54 6.68 28.51
C ALA A 281 5.37 7.10 29.40
N VAL A 282 4.99 8.38 29.39
CA VAL A 282 3.88 8.90 30.18
C VAL A 282 2.55 8.22 29.82
N LEU A 283 2.22 8.16 28.52
CA LEU A 283 0.99 7.52 28.07
C LEU A 283 0.97 6.01 28.37
N SER A 284 2.13 5.33 28.34
CA SER A 284 2.22 3.91 28.67
C SER A 284 1.98 3.65 30.16
N VAL A 285 2.43 4.54 31.06
CA VAL A 285 2.15 4.44 32.49
C VAL A 285 0.66 4.68 32.75
N LEU A 286 0.09 5.74 32.17
CA LEU A 286 -1.34 6.07 32.30
C LEU A 286 -2.23 4.97 31.71
N GLY A 287 -1.79 4.34 30.62
CA GLY A 287 -2.50 3.27 29.93
C GLY A 287 -2.69 2.00 30.76
N LYS A 288 -1.90 1.81 31.85
CA LYS A 288 -2.12 0.71 32.80
C LYS A 288 -3.42 0.87 33.61
N PHE A 289 -3.91 2.10 33.72
CA PHE A 289 -5.10 2.44 34.50
C PHE A 289 -6.26 2.95 33.65
N ILE A 290 -5.97 3.48 32.47
CA ILE A 290 -6.94 4.15 31.58
C ILE A 290 -6.83 3.55 30.17
N PRO A 291 -7.80 2.74 29.70
CA PRO A 291 -7.75 2.12 28.38
C PRO A 291 -7.53 3.12 27.22
N ALA A 292 -8.19 4.27 27.26
CA ALA A 292 -8.01 5.32 26.26
C ALA A 292 -6.59 5.89 26.20
N ALA A 293 -5.84 5.86 27.31
CA ALA A 293 -4.44 6.25 27.32
C ALA A 293 -3.53 5.16 26.71
N ALA A 294 -3.91 3.89 26.84
CA ALA A 294 -3.22 2.78 26.21
C ALA A 294 -3.27 2.89 24.66
N ASP A 295 -4.45 3.20 24.08
CA ASP A 295 -4.60 3.42 22.66
C ASP A 295 -3.77 4.63 22.16
N LYS A 296 -3.77 5.72 22.93
CA LYS A 296 -2.93 6.90 22.64
C LYS A 296 -1.44 6.59 22.76
N ALA A 297 -1.04 5.73 23.68
CA ALA A 297 0.35 5.29 23.81
C ALA A 297 0.81 4.52 22.58
N GLU A 298 -0.03 3.61 22.05
CA GLU A 298 0.29 2.88 20.84
C GLU A 298 0.38 3.80 19.62
N LEU A 299 -0.55 4.74 19.50
CA LEU A 299 -0.50 5.76 18.44
C LEU A 299 0.78 6.61 18.52
N ALA A 300 1.20 6.99 19.74
CA ALA A 300 2.46 7.70 19.95
C ALA A 300 3.69 6.83 19.60
N ARG A 301 3.67 5.51 19.89
CA ARG A 301 4.71 4.57 19.46
C ARG A 301 4.79 4.46 17.95
N ILE A 302 3.64 4.40 17.26
CA ILE A 302 3.57 4.40 15.80
C ILE A 302 4.23 5.67 15.25
N GLY A 303 3.87 6.85 15.80
CA GLY A 303 4.50 8.12 15.41
C GLY A 303 5.99 8.14 15.67
N ARG A 304 6.44 7.65 16.83
CA ARG A 304 7.85 7.54 17.18
C ARG A 304 8.63 6.62 16.23
N TYR A 305 8.01 5.50 15.84
CA TYR A 305 8.58 4.57 14.87
C TYR A 305 8.85 5.26 13.52
N TYR A 306 7.84 5.88 12.94
CA TYR A 306 7.99 6.56 11.66
C TYR A 306 8.88 7.82 11.71
N ALA A 307 9.10 8.38 12.90
CA ALA A 307 10.06 9.47 13.09
C ALA A 307 11.52 9.03 13.09
N SER A 308 11.80 7.73 13.22
CA SER A 308 13.16 7.18 13.30
C SER A 308 13.51 6.07 12.32
N GLU A 309 12.51 5.43 11.71
CA GLU A 309 12.71 4.31 10.80
C GLU A 309 12.34 4.72 9.37
N SER A 310 13.24 4.48 8.42
CA SER A 310 12.96 4.75 7.00
C SER A 310 12.02 3.72 6.39
N MET A 311 11.22 4.15 5.42
CA MET A 311 10.38 3.27 4.62
C MET A 311 11.11 2.90 3.32
N LEU A 312 12.19 2.15 3.47
CA LEU A 312 13.06 1.60 2.43
C LEU A 312 13.39 0.16 2.80
N VAL A 313 13.94 -0.62 1.89
CA VAL A 313 14.42 -1.97 2.18
C VAL A 313 15.53 -1.90 3.24
N TRP A 314 15.42 -2.73 4.27
CA TRP A 314 16.42 -2.86 5.32
C TRP A 314 17.43 -3.93 4.95
N ASP A 315 18.70 -3.55 4.81
CA ASP A 315 19.81 -4.46 4.69
C ASP A 315 20.28 -4.89 6.09
N ALA A 316 19.92 -6.11 6.47
CA ALA A 316 20.27 -6.64 7.79
C ALA A 316 21.78 -6.91 7.96
N ALA A 317 22.50 -7.18 6.87
CA ALA A 317 23.94 -7.41 6.92
C ALA A 317 24.69 -6.10 7.10
N ALA A 318 24.32 -5.05 6.36
CA ALA A 318 24.92 -3.73 6.46
C ALA A 318 24.32 -2.86 7.57
N GLN A 319 23.25 -3.31 8.26
CA GLN A 319 22.52 -2.57 9.30
C GLN A 319 22.11 -1.16 8.86
N ARG A 320 21.63 -1.03 7.61
CA ARG A 320 21.21 0.24 7.03
C ARG A 320 20.02 0.06 6.11
N TYR A 321 19.28 1.14 5.88
CA TYR A 321 18.30 1.21 4.84
C TYR A 321 18.95 1.41 3.47
N ASP A 322 18.46 0.68 2.46
CA ASP A 322 19.03 0.70 1.11
C ASP A 322 17.98 1.22 0.11
N GLU A 323 18.26 2.40 -0.41
CA GLU A 323 17.42 3.03 -1.43
C GLU A 323 17.50 2.27 -2.77
N GLN A 324 18.71 1.77 -3.13
CA GLN A 324 18.92 1.11 -4.42
C GLN A 324 18.28 -0.28 -4.44
N ALA A 325 18.28 -0.98 -3.30
CA ALA A 325 17.59 -2.24 -3.13
C ALA A 325 16.07 -2.07 -3.02
N THR A 326 15.56 -0.83 -2.89
CA THR A 326 14.12 -0.54 -2.82
C THR A 326 13.57 -0.38 -4.25
N PRO A 327 12.82 -1.37 -4.78
CA PRO A 327 12.29 -1.31 -6.14
C PRO A 327 11.32 -0.14 -6.33
N SER A 328 11.22 0.35 -7.54
CA SER A 328 10.31 1.44 -7.93
C SER A 328 9.27 0.95 -8.92
N HIS A 329 8.05 1.48 -8.81
CA HIS A 329 6.96 1.24 -9.76
C HIS A 329 6.14 2.50 -9.99
N GLY A 330 5.58 2.61 -11.21
CA GLY A 330 4.70 3.70 -11.60
C GLY A 330 5.43 4.93 -12.12
N SER A 331 4.68 6.01 -12.27
CA SER A 331 5.14 7.26 -12.88
C SER A 331 4.80 8.51 -12.06
N GLN A 332 3.91 8.40 -11.07
CA GLN A 332 3.47 9.54 -10.28
C GLN A 332 4.42 9.83 -9.12
N THR A 333 4.93 11.06 -9.02
CA THR A 333 5.77 11.49 -7.89
C THR A 333 4.95 12.22 -6.82
N LEU A 334 5.43 12.17 -5.55
CA LEU A 334 4.81 12.94 -4.48
C LEU A 334 4.85 14.45 -4.76
N PHE A 335 5.91 14.92 -5.40
CA PHE A 335 6.09 16.33 -5.69
C PHE A 335 5.10 16.83 -6.74
N ASP A 336 4.78 16.03 -7.76
CA ASP A 336 3.70 16.35 -8.70
C ASP A 336 2.33 16.35 -7.99
N ALA A 337 2.12 15.43 -7.06
CA ALA A 337 0.91 15.42 -6.24
C ALA A 337 0.81 16.67 -5.36
N TYR A 338 1.90 17.09 -4.73
CA TYR A 338 1.94 18.36 -3.96
C TYR A 338 1.61 19.58 -4.85
N ALA A 339 2.15 19.63 -6.07
CA ALA A 339 1.84 20.71 -7.00
C ALA A 339 0.33 20.76 -7.31
N ARG A 340 -0.30 19.63 -7.57
CA ARG A 340 -1.77 19.54 -7.78
C ARG A 340 -2.55 19.98 -6.54
N TRP A 341 -2.19 19.47 -5.37
CA TRP A 341 -2.89 19.77 -4.11
C TRP A 341 -2.74 21.24 -3.67
N VAL A 342 -1.62 21.85 -3.96
CA VAL A 342 -1.42 23.31 -3.74
C VAL A 342 -2.42 24.11 -4.57
N ARG A 343 -2.70 23.68 -5.79
CA ARG A 343 -3.72 24.29 -6.68
C ARG A 343 -5.16 23.93 -6.31
N GLY A 344 -5.37 23.06 -5.31
CA GLY A 344 -6.70 22.59 -4.89
C GLY A 344 -7.25 21.41 -5.70
N GLU A 345 -6.42 20.76 -6.51
CA GLU A 345 -6.79 19.64 -7.35
C GLU A 345 -6.64 18.32 -6.58
N GLY A 346 -7.75 17.70 -6.14
CA GLY A 346 -7.77 16.34 -5.62
C GLY A 346 -6.98 16.11 -4.33
N ALA A 347 -6.88 17.11 -3.45
CA ALA A 347 -6.23 16.94 -2.15
C ALA A 347 -6.83 15.76 -1.38
N PRO A 348 -6.01 14.85 -0.82
CA PRO A 348 -6.52 13.65 -0.19
C PRO A 348 -7.35 13.99 1.06
N ASP A 349 -8.55 13.43 1.14
CA ASP A 349 -9.27 13.37 2.41
C ASP A 349 -8.49 12.47 3.38
N ARG A 350 -7.96 13.06 4.44
CA ARG A 350 -7.15 12.34 5.43
C ARG A 350 -7.99 11.40 6.29
N GLY A 351 -9.31 11.68 6.44
CA GLY A 351 -10.21 10.87 7.25
C GLY A 351 -9.63 10.52 8.62
N ASP A 352 -9.91 9.31 9.11
CA ASP A 352 -9.47 8.80 10.41
C ASP A 352 -7.95 8.52 10.51
N HIS A 353 -7.19 8.67 9.41
CA HIS A 353 -5.74 8.43 9.37
C HIS A 353 -4.88 9.69 9.63
N ALA A 354 -5.45 10.73 10.21
CA ALA A 354 -4.75 11.98 10.53
C ALA A 354 -3.84 11.80 11.77
N VAL A 355 -2.78 11.01 11.66
CA VAL A 355 -1.82 10.79 12.76
C VAL A 355 -0.76 11.90 12.83
N PHE A 356 -0.56 12.66 11.74
CA PHE A 356 0.42 13.77 11.65
C PHE A 356 -0.15 15.00 10.96
#